data_34d9ee3555a42d37dade6ea53e1fe08d
#
_entry.id   34d9ee3555a42d37dade6ea53e1fe08d
#
_cell.length_a   1.000
_cell.length_b   1.000
_cell.length_c   1.000
_cell.angle_alpha   90.00
_cell.angle_beta   90.00
_cell.angle_gamma   90.00
#
_symmetry.space_group_name_H-M   'P 1'
#
loop_
_entity.id
_entity.type
_entity.pdbx_description
1 polymer ?
#
loop_
_entity_poly.entity_id
_entity_poly.type
_entity_poly.pdbx_seq_one_letter_code
_entity_poly.pdbx_strand_id
1 'polypeptide(L)'
;MEKTLDLQERVALIKEAILAHEETDPVAIATAVMESPFVRPLGPEHHFLDGACFLKAFSNAGGNLDIHAALEEMEHRSALMPNAMCAYWSICGANASLGAALSILRHTTPETCSEEYEDNMRFTASLQAKIARLGGPSCCKRNAFLALVAATVFANDRYGVQMETSFPSCPYLDEPTFCIREKCPFYSKNPKE
;
A
#
# COMPACT_ATOMS: atom_id res chain seq x y z
N MET A 1 17.78 17.28 21.30
CA MET A 1 16.91 17.47 20.12
C MET A 1 16.90 16.15 19.37
N GLU A 2 15.79 15.49 19.34
CA GLU A 2 15.61 14.26 18.54
C GLU A 2 15.77 14.64 17.05
N LYS A 3 16.64 13.92 16.33
CA LYS A 3 16.87 14.17 14.91
C LYS A 3 15.57 13.84 14.15
N THR A 4 15.00 14.82 13.49
CA THR A 4 13.83 14.58 12.63
C THR A 4 14.28 13.80 11.38
N LEU A 5 13.80 12.57 11.20
CA LEU A 5 14.11 11.75 10.04
C LEU A 5 13.55 12.41 8.77
N ASP A 6 14.36 12.45 7.72
CA ASP A 6 13.90 12.82 6.38
C ASP A 6 13.14 11.66 5.69
N LEU A 7 12.65 11.89 4.48
CA LEU A 7 11.87 10.89 3.75
C LEU A 7 12.71 9.66 3.38
N GLN A 8 13.95 9.84 2.96
CA GLN A 8 14.83 8.74 2.54
C GLN A 8 15.21 7.87 3.74
N GLU A 9 15.55 8.49 4.88
CA GLU A 9 15.81 7.79 6.14
C GLU A 9 14.60 6.95 6.58
N ARG A 10 13.38 7.50 6.45
CA ARG A 10 12.13 6.77 6.75
C ARG A 10 11.92 5.59 5.82
N VAL A 11 12.08 5.78 4.53
CA VAL A 11 11.91 4.72 3.52
C VAL A 11 12.92 3.59 3.75
N ALA A 12 14.17 3.90 4.08
CA ALA A 12 15.19 2.90 4.40
C ALA A 12 14.79 2.05 5.61
N LEU A 13 14.35 2.67 6.71
CA LEU A 13 13.87 1.97 7.90
C LEU A 13 12.62 1.14 7.64
N ILE A 14 11.69 1.65 6.82
CA ILE A 14 10.49 0.92 6.40
C ILE A 14 10.88 -0.31 5.58
N LYS A 15 11.84 -0.19 4.67
CA LYS A 15 12.35 -1.30 3.85
C LYS A 15 12.96 -2.40 4.71
N GLU A 16 13.80 -2.04 5.68
CA GLU A 16 14.38 -3.00 6.63
C GLU A 16 13.30 -3.70 7.46
N ALA A 17 12.33 -2.95 7.99
CA ALA A 17 11.22 -3.52 8.75
C ALA A 17 10.41 -4.50 7.91
N ILE A 18 10.03 -4.14 6.67
CA ILE A 18 9.26 -5.01 5.76
C ILE A 18 10.03 -6.31 5.45
N LEU A 19 11.34 -6.22 5.20
CA LEU A 19 12.16 -7.41 4.90
C LEU A 19 12.20 -8.42 6.03
N ALA A 20 12.04 -8.00 7.27
CA ALA A 20 12.04 -8.88 8.45
C ALA A 20 10.73 -9.69 8.60
N HIS A 21 9.69 -9.39 7.86
CA HIS A 21 8.39 -10.07 7.93
C HIS A 21 8.35 -11.36 7.09
N GLU A 22 7.68 -12.37 7.62
CA GLU A 22 7.50 -13.69 6.97
C GLU A 22 6.03 -13.95 6.59
N GLU A 23 5.12 -13.04 6.98
CA GLU A 23 3.69 -13.15 6.74
C GLU A 23 3.35 -13.06 5.25
N THR A 24 2.32 -13.82 4.84
CA THR A 24 1.74 -13.76 3.50
C THR A 24 0.58 -12.77 3.40
N ASP A 25 0.24 -12.11 4.51
CA ASP A 25 -0.79 -11.09 4.61
C ASP A 25 -0.16 -9.67 4.55
N PRO A 26 -0.31 -8.94 3.44
CA PRO A 26 0.27 -7.61 3.32
C PRO A 26 -0.38 -6.59 4.26
N VAL A 27 -1.61 -6.84 4.72
CA VAL A 27 -2.30 -5.98 5.70
C VAL A 27 -1.67 -6.15 7.08
N ALA A 28 -1.32 -7.38 7.46
CA ALA A 28 -0.62 -7.65 8.72
C ALA A 28 0.76 -6.97 8.73
N ILE A 29 1.55 -7.14 7.65
CA ILE A 29 2.85 -6.48 7.49
C ILE A 29 2.69 -4.95 7.59
N ALA A 30 1.76 -4.37 6.82
CA ALA A 30 1.56 -2.92 6.81
C ALA A 30 1.13 -2.40 8.19
N THR A 31 0.26 -3.12 8.90
CA THR A 31 -0.19 -2.72 10.24
C THR A 31 0.98 -2.67 11.21
N ALA A 32 1.82 -3.73 11.25
CA ALA A 32 2.98 -3.79 12.12
C ALA A 32 4.00 -2.67 11.81
N VAL A 33 4.29 -2.44 10.53
CA VAL A 33 5.24 -1.40 10.11
C VAL A 33 4.71 0.00 10.39
N MET A 34 3.42 0.25 10.20
CA MET A 34 2.78 1.56 10.48
C MET A 34 2.77 1.92 11.97
N GLU A 35 2.94 0.97 12.89
CA GLU A 35 3.07 1.23 14.33
C GLU A 35 4.45 1.78 14.71
N SER A 36 5.41 1.72 13.81
CA SER A 36 6.78 2.19 14.05
C SER A 36 6.85 3.72 14.10
N PRO A 37 7.72 4.29 14.97
CA PRO A 37 7.81 5.74 15.13
C PRO A 37 8.39 6.47 13.93
N PHE A 38 8.99 5.74 12.99
CA PHE A 38 9.49 6.28 11.73
C PHE A 38 8.43 6.38 10.63
N VAL A 39 7.19 5.89 10.85
CA VAL A 39 6.06 6.05 9.93
C VAL A 39 5.09 7.08 10.47
N ARG A 40 4.90 8.17 9.72
CA ARG A 40 3.95 9.21 10.11
C ARG A 40 2.51 8.76 9.90
N PRO A 41 1.55 9.31 10.63
CA PRO A 41 0.13 9.07 10.41
C PRO A 41 -0.31 9.34 8.96
N LEU A 42 0.22 10.42 8.38
CA LEU A 42 0.05 10.82 6.99
C LEU A 42 1.40 11.26 6.44
N GLY A 43 1.80 10.73 5.30
CA GLY A 43 3.08 11.11 4.71
C GLY A 43 3.37 10.41 3.38
N PRO A 44 4.32 10.95 2.60
CA PRO A 44 4.70 10.36 1.32
C PRO A 44 5.43 9.01 1.46
N GLU A 45 5.95 8.64 2.64
CA GLU A 45 6.53 7.32 2.89
C GLU A 45 5.53 6.18 2.66
N HIS A 46 4.22 6.44 2.79
CA HIS A 46 3.18 5.47 2.44
C HIS A 46 3.17 5.10 0.96
N HIS A 47 3.70 5.97 0.08
CA HIS A 47 3.83 5.63 -1.34
C HIS A 47 4.80 4.47 -1.60
N PHE A 48 5.82 4.32 -0.74
CA PHE A 48 6.70 3.15 -0.74
C PHE A 48 6.07 1.99 0.03
N LEU A 49 5.63 2.25 1.27
CA LEU A 49 5.18 1.26 2.24
C LEU A 49 4.11 0.33 1.65
N ASP A 50 3.08 0.88 1.02
CA ASP A 50 1.92 0.11 0.58
C ASP A 50 2.30 -0.94 -0.49
N GLY A 51 3.03 -0.52 -1.53
CA GLY A 51 3.51 -1.42 -2.58
C GLY A 51 4.56 -2.41 -2.08
N ALA A 52 5.45 -1.97 -1.20
CA ALA A 52 6.50 -2.80 -0.62
C ALA A 52 5.93 -3.93 0.26
N CYS A 53 4.93 -3.65 1.11
CA CYS A 53 4.23 -4.67 1.89
C CYS A 53 3.56 -5.72 0.99
N PHE A 54 2.91 -5.28 -0.09
CA PHE A 54 2.30 -6.17 -1.06
C PHE A 54 3.34 -7.07 -1.75
N LEU A 55 4.45 -6.50 -2.25
CA LEU A 55 5.52 -7.26 -2.90
C LEU A 55 6.15 -8.28 -1.96
N LYS A 56 6.37 -7.91 -0.70
CA LYS A 56 6.93 -8.82 0.32
C LYS A 56 5.99 -9.98 0.60
N ALA A 57 4.72 -9.71 0.85
CA ALA A 57 3.71 -10.75 1.08
C ALA A 57 3.56 -11.68 -0.13
N PHE A 58 3.61 -11.13 -1.35
CA PHE A 58 3.58 -11.90 -2.60
C PHE A 58 4.79 -12.86 -2.70
N SER A 59 5.99 -12.37 -2.39
CA SER A 59 7.20 -13.19 -2.35
C SER A 59 7.10 -14.29 -1.29
N ASN A 60 6.64 -13.96 -0.08
CA ASN A 60 6.45 -14.93 1.01
C ASN A 60 5.42 -16.02 0.67
N ALA A 61 4.40 -15.69 -0.13
CA ALA A 61 3.41 -16.64 -0.63
C ALA A 61 3.93 -17.54 -1.77
N GLY A 62 5.23 -17.51 -2.06
CA GLY A 62 5.87 -18.31 -3.11
C GLY A 62 5.77 -17.68 -4.50
N GLY A 63 5.39 -16.42 -4.61
CA GLY A 63 5.41 -15.68 -5.87
C GLY A 63 6.83 -15.57 -6.43
N ASN A 64 6.99 -15.76 -7.73
CA ASN A 64 8.28 -15.68 -8.40
C ASN A 64 8.74 -14.22 -8.51
N LEU A 65 9.52 -13.77 -7.53
CA LEU A 65 9.99 -12.39 -7.41
C LEU A 65 11.33 -12.33 -6.67
N ASP A 66 12.31 -11.63 -7.24
CA ASP A 66 13.46 -11.16 -6.47
C ASP A 66 13.01 -9.98 -5.62
N ILE A 67 12.78 -10.24 -4.33
CA ILE A 67 12.23 -9.23 -3.43
C ILE A 67 13.17 -8.04 -3.23
N HIS A 68 14.48 -8.25 -3.21
CA HIS A 68 15.45 -7.17 -3.03
C HIS A 68 15.43 -6.22 -4.23
N ALA A 69 15.53 -6.76 -5.45
CA ALA A 69 15.44 -5.97 -6.68
C ALA A 69 14.07 -5.27 -6.81
N ALA A 70 12.98 -5.95 -6.43
CA ALA A 70 11.64 -5.37 -6.48
C ALA A 70 11.46 -4.21 -5.49
N LEU A 71 12.03 -4.31 -4.29
CA LEU A 71 11.97 -3.21 -3.32
C LEU A 71 12.86 -2.02 -3.70
N GLU A 72 14.00 -2.25 -4.34
CA GLU A 72 14.82 -1.17 -4.89
C GLU A 72 14.07 -0.41 -5.99
N GLU A 73 13.43 -1.14 -6.91
CA GLU A 73 12.62 -0.53 -7.96
C GLU A 73 11.38 0.18 -7.39
N MET A 74 10.74 -0.39 -6.35
CA MET A 74 9.61 0.25 -5.67
C MET A 74 10.03 1.55 -4.97
N GLU A 75 11.21 1.57 -4.34
CA GLU A 75 11.79 2.76 -3.74
C GLU A 75 12.02 3.85 -4.80
N HIS A 76 12.64 3.48 -5.94
CA HIS A 76 12.83 4.40 -7.05
C HIS A 76 11.52 4.99 -7.55
N ARG A 77 10.50 4.16 -7.82
CA ARG A 77 9.20 4.62 -8.34
C ARG A 77 8.46 5.49 -7.34
N SER A 78 8.47 5.11 -6.06
CA SER A 78 7.80 5.90 -5.03
C SER A 78 8.42 7.28 -4.83
N ALA A 79 9.73 7.42 -5.02
CA ALA A 79 10.43 8.70 -4.97
C ALA A 79 9.99 9.67 -6.09
N LEU A 80 9.46 9.16 -7.20
CA LEU A 80 8.89 9.97 -8.28
C LEU A 80 7.46 10.43 -8.01
N MET A 81 6.79 9.87 -7.00
CA MET A 81 5.42 10.22 -6.65
C MET A 81 5.40 11.52 -5.83
N PRO A 82 4.72 12.58 -6.29
CA PRO A 82 4.71 13.84 -5.57
C PRO A 82 3.98 13.74 -4.24
N ASN A 83 4.49 14.46 -3.24
CA ASN A 83 3.78 14.60 -1.96
C ASN A 83 2.40 15.24 -2.19
N ALA A 84 1.40 14.83 -1.39
CA ALA A 84 0.03 15.31 -1.46
C ALA A 84 -0.66 15.11 -2.83
N MET A 85 -0.23 14.13 -3.62
CA MET A 85 -0.82 13.85 -4.93
C MET A 85 -2.34 13.58 -4.86
N CYS A 86 -2.84 13.06 -3.73
CA CYS A 86 -4.27 12.85 -3.52
C CYS A 86 -5.07 14.16 -3.52
N ALA A 87 -4.45 15.28 -3.09
CA ALA A 87 -5.08 16.60 -3.09
C ALA A 87 -4.87 17.35 -4.42
N TYR A 88 -3.64 17.34 -4.93
CA TYR A 88 -3.30 18.16 -6.09
C TYR A 88 -3.56 17.50 -7.44
N TRP A 89 -3.55 16.17 -7.47
CA TRP A 89 -3.68 15.39 -8.72
C TRP A 89 -4.90 14.48 -8.71
N SER A 90 -5.64 14.46 -7.59
CA SER A 90 -6.83 13.60 -7.38
C SER A 90 -6.56 12.12 -7.55
N ILE A 91 -5.32 11.68 -7.32
CA ILE A 91 -4.89 10.28 -7.38
C ILE A 91 -4.37 9.89 -6.01
N CYS A 92 -4.96 8.86 -5.40
CA CYS A 92 -4.50 8.37 -4.11
C CYS A 92 -3.10 7.73 -4.23
N GLY A 93 -2.20 8.09 -3.31
CA GLY A 93 -0.85 7.50 -3.26
C GLY A 93 -0.86 5.99 -3.09
N ALA A 94 -1.76 5.44 -2.26
CA ALA A 94 -1.91 3.99 -2.12
C ALA A 94 -2.30 3.32 -3.45
N ASN A 95 -3.17 3.94 -4.24
CA ASN A 95 -3.54 3.44 -5.56
C ASN A 95 -2.35 3.44 -6.53
N ALA A 96 -1.58 4.53 -6.57
CA ALA A 96 -0.39 4.64 -7.40
C ALA A 96 0.70 3.64 -6.97
N SER A 97 0.88 3.47 -5.67
CA SER A 97 1.80 2.51 -5.07
C SER A 97 1.51 1.07 -5.49
N LEU A 98 0.26 0.62 -5.37
CA LEU A 98 -0.13 -0.73 -5.82
C LEU A 98 -0.04 -0.88 -7.34
N GLY A 99 -0.38 0.15 -8.11
CA GLY A 99 -0.16 0.16 -9.56
C GLY A 99 1.31 -0.01 -9.94
N ALA A 100 2.22 0.67 -9.22
CA ALA A 100 3.67 0.50 -9.40
C ALA A 100 4.12 -0.91 -9.03
N ALA A 101 3.63 -1.47 -7.90
CA ALA A 101 3.96 -2.83 -7.48
C ALA A 101 3.51 -3.89 -8.50
N LEU A 102 2.29 -3.79 -9.01
CA LEU A 102 1.78 -4.69 -10.05
C LEU A 102 2.59 -4.56 -11.35
N SER A 103 2.99 -3.34 -11.72
CA SER A 103 3.85 -3.10 -12.87
C SER A 103 5.24 -3.73 -12.69
N ILE A 104 5.79 -3.73 -11.47
CA ILE A 104 7.05 -4.41 -11.15
C ILE A 104 6.89 -5.92 -11.32
N LEU A 105 5.83 -6.53 -10.77
CA LEU A 105 5.56 -7.96 -10.90
C LEU A 105 5.43 -8.43 -12.35
N ARG A 106 4.87 -7.62 -13.22
CA ARG A 106 4.56 -7.97 -14.62
C ARG A 106 5.56 -7.37 -15.61
N HIS A 107 6.58 -6.65 -15.12
CA HIS A 107 7.56 -5.96 -15.96
C HIS A 107 6.92 -5.10 -17.05
N THR A 108 5.77 -4.47 -16.74
CA THR A 108 5.06 -3.64 -17.73
C THR A 108 5.77 -2.30 -17.96
N THR A 109 5.84 -1.90 -19.23
CA THR A 109 6.40 -0.63 -19.69
C THR A 109 5.37 0.13 -20.53
N PRO A 110 5.61 1.38 -20.90
CA PRO A 110 4.71 2.11 -21.81
C PRO A 110 4.50 1.43 -23.17
N GLU A 111 5.42 0.52 -23.56
CA GLU A 111 5.38 -0.21 -24.83
C GLU A 111 4.71 -1.58 -24.71
N THR A 112 4.30 -1.97 -23.50
CA THR A 112 3.63 -3.25 -23.25
C THR A 112 2.25 -3.26 -23.92
N CYS A 113 2.03 -4.21 -24.83
CA CYS A 113 0.79 -4.39 -25.58
C CYS A 113 0.04 -5.67 -25.16
N SER A 114 0.24 -6.11 -23.92
CA SER A 114 -0.35 -7.35 -23.42
C SER A 114 -1.51 -7.09 -22.45
N GLU A 115 -2.25 -8.15 -22.15
CA GLU A 115 -3.37 -8.11 -21.20
C GLU A 115 -2.94 -7.63 -19.81
N GLU A 116 -1.69 -7.86 -19.41
CA GLU A 116 -1.17 -7.41 -18.12
C GLU A 116 -1.20 -5.89 -17.97
N TYR A 117 -0.92 -5.14 -19.04
CA TYR A 117 -1.02 -3.68 -19.02
C TYR A 117 -2.46 -3.24 -18.78
N GLU A 118 -3.42 -3.83 -19.52
CA GLU A 118 -4.83 -3.52 -19.35
C GLU A 118 -5.35 -3.88 -17.96
N ASP A 119 -4.98 -5.04 -17.44
CA ASP A 119 -5.38 -5.50 -16.11
C ASP A 119 -4.88 -4.55 -15.01
N ASN A 120 -3.63 -4.11 -15.08
CA ASN A 120 -3.07 -3.14 -14.13
C ASN A 120 -3.85 -1.81 -14.18
N MET A 121 -4.18 -1.32 -15.38
CA MET A 121 -4.96 -0.10 -15.54
C MET A 121 -6.39 -0.25 -15.01
N ARG A 122 -7.04 -1.39 -15.27
CA ARG A 122 -8.39 -1.69 -14.77
C ARG A 122 -8.40 -1.83 -13.24
N PHE A 123 -7.37 -2.48 -12.68
CA PHE A 123 -7.21 -2.60 -11.24
C PHE A 123 -7.13 -1.21 -10.59
N THR A 124 -6.22 -0.36 -11.04
CA THR A 124 -6.02 0.98 -10.47
C THR A 124 -7.24 1.87 -10.65
N ALA A 125 -7.94 1.81 -11.78
CA ALA A 125 -9.19 2.53 -12.01
C ALA A 125 -10.29 2.08 -11.02
N SER A 126 -10.46 0.77 -10.82
CA SER A 126 -11.41 0.20 -9.87
C SER A 126 -11.08 0.58 -8.42
N LEU A 127 -9.81 0.49 -8.04
CA LEU A 127 -9.34 0.85 -6.70
C LEU A 127 -9.55 2.34 -6.43
N GLN A 128 -9.22 3.21 -7.39
CA GLN A 128 -9.45 4.65 -7.27
C GLN A 128 -10.94 4.97 -7.07
N ALA A 129 -11.84 4.28 -7.78
CA ALA A 129 -13.27 4.43 -7.61
C ALA A 129 -13.75 3.99 -6.21
N LYS A 130 -13.19 2.91 -5.65
CA LYS A 130 -13.49 2.46 -4.27
C LYS A 130 -13.03 3.50 -3.24
N ILE A 131 -11.82 4.05 -3.40
CA ILE A 131 -11.29 5.10 -2.52
C ILE A 131 -12.17 6.36 -2.60
N ALA A 132 -12.57 6.77 -3.79
CA ALA A 132 -13.42 7.93 -4.00
C ALA A 132 -14.79 7.81 -3.30
N ARG A 133 -15.38 6.62 -3.24
CA ARG A 133 -16.66 6.38 -2.53
C ARG A 133 -16.55 6.60 -1.02
N LEU A 134 -15.39 6.35 -0.42
CA LEU A 134 -15.18 6.63 1.01
C LEU A 134 -15.04 8.13 1.29
N GLY A 135 -14.65 8.90 0.30
CA GLY A 135 -14.53 10.35 0.38
C GLY A 135 -13.39 10.84 1.27
N GLY A 136 -13.37 12.16 1.46
CA GLY A 136 -12.42 12.84 2.34
C GLY A 136 -12.90 12.93 3.80
N PRO A 137 -12.01 13.43 4.68
CA PRO A 137 -10.62 13.76 4.41
C PRO A 137 -9.76 12.54 4.06
N SER A 138 -8.62 12.78 3.38
CA SER A 138 -7.69 11.72 3.00
C SER A 138 -7.09 11.05 4.23
N CYS A 139 -6.92 9.73 4.17
CA CYS A 139 -6.29 8.96 5.24
C CYS A 139 -5.40 7.89 4.59
N CYS A 140 -4.06 8.03 4.73
CA CYS A 140 -3.11 7.10 4.13
C CYS A 140 -3.34 5.67 4.64
N LYS A 141 -3.55 5.48 5.95
CA LYS A 141 -3.80 4.16 6.56
C LYS A 141 -5.06 3.48 6.02
N ARG A 142 -6.20 4.19 6.01
CA ARG A 142 -7.46 3.68 5.46
C ARG A 142 -7.31 3.26 4.00
N ASN A 143 -6.69 4.11 3.21
CA ASN A 143 -6.54 3.87 1.78
C ASN A 143 -5.51 2.76 1.49
N ALA A 144 -4.46 2.64 2.32
CA ALA A 144 -3.53 1.52 2.29
C ALA A 144 -4.25 0.18 2.56
N PHE A 145 -5.03 0.08 3.62
CA PHE A 145 -5.79 -1.13 3.94
C PHE A 145 -6.73 -1.53 2.81
N LEU A 146 -7.49 -0.56 2.27
CA LEU A 146 -8.38 -0.83 1.14
C LEU A 146 -7.62 -1.32 -0.10
N ALA A 147 -6.46 -0.71 -0.37
CA ALA A 147 -5.63 -1.03 -1.51
C ALA A 147 -4.98 -2.41 -1.37
N LEU A 148 -4.43 -2.74 -0.20
CA LEU A 148 -3.79 -4.02 0.07
C LEU A 148 -4.77 -5.18 0.00
N VAL A 149 -5.96 -5.05 0.62
CA VAL A 149 -7.02 -6.08 0.50
C VAL A 149 -7.40 -6.30 -0.96
N ALA A 150 -7.61 -5.23 -1.72
CA ALA A 150 -7.97 -5.34 -3.13
C ALA A 150 -6.85 -5.98 -3.97
N ALA A 151 -5.59 -5.63 -3.71
CA ALA A 151 -4.43 -6.17 -4.42
C ALA A 151 -4.20 -7.65 -4.10
N THR A 152 -4.44 -8.08 -2.86
CA THR A 152 -4.34 -9.50 -2.47
C THR A 152 -5.36 -10.34 -3.24
N VAL A 153 -6.62 -9.91 -3.27
CA VAL A 153 -7.67 -10.62 -4.02
C VAL A 153 -7.30 -10.69 -5.51
N PHE A 154 -6.84 -9.58 -6.07
CA PHE A 154 -6.42 -9.53 -7.46
C PHE A 154 -5.24 -10.46 -7.75
N ALA A 155 -4.22 -10.48 -6.88
CA ALA A 155 -3.04 -11.31 -7.07
C ALA A 155 -3.34 -12.80 -6.96
N ASN A 156 -4.16 -13.21 -5.99
CA ASN A 156 -4.59 -14.60 -5.82
C ASN A 156 -5.35 -15.11 -7.06
N ASP A 157 -6.23 -14.27 -7.62
CA ASP A 157 -6.99 -14.61 -8.83
C ASP A 157 -6.11 -14.68 -10.09
N ARG A 158 -5.18 -13.74 -10.26
CA ARG A 158 -4.44 -13.57 -11.51
C ARG A 158 -3.10 -14.27 -11.55
N TYR A 159 -2.45 -14.47 -10.40
CA TYR A 159 -1.08 -15.01 -10.34
C TYR A 159 -1.00 -16.38 -9.68
N GLY A 160 -2.13 -16.90 -9.18
CA GLY A 160 -2.20 -18.23 -8.58
C GLY A 160 -1.41 -18.38 -7.28
N VAL A 161 -1.08 -17.27 -6.62
CA VAL A 161 -0.47 -17.27 -5.28
C VAL A 161 -1.55 -17.44 -4.21
N GLN A 162 -1.13 -17.81 -3.00
CA GLN A 162 -2.04 -17.99 -1.86
C GLN A 162 -1.66 -16.98 -0.75
N MET A 163 -1.81 -15.69 -1.06
CA MET A 163 -1.65 -14.64 -0.07
C MET A 163 -2.84 -14.65 0.88
N GLU A 164 -2.58 -14.50 2.17
CA GLU A 164 -3.62 -14.27 3.17
C GLU A 164 -4.08 -12.82 3.14
N THR A 165 -5.27 -12.56 3.65
CA THR A 165 -5.76 -11.20 3.87
C THR A 165 -6.63 -11.15 5.10
N SER A 166 -6.23 -10.37 6.08
CA SER A 166 -7.03 -10.02 7.23
C SER A 166 -7.91 -8.81 6.91
N PHE A 167 -9.08 -8.73 7.56
CA PHE A 167 -9.84 -7.49 7.56
C PHE A 167 -9.27 -6.59 8.67
N PRO A 168 -8.64 -5.45 8.33
CA PRO A 168 -7.95 -4.65 9.31
C PRO A 168 -8.92 -3.97 10.29
N SER A 169 -8.51 -3.91 11.55
CA SER A 169 -9.15 -3.09 12.57
C SER A 169 -8.22 -1.94 12.90
N CYS A 170 -8.60 -0.72 12.55
CA CYS A 170 -7.71 0.44 12.68
C CYS A 170 -7.42 0.75 14.15
N PRO A 171 -6.15 0.73 14.60
CA PRO A 171 -5.81 1.05 15.98
C PRO A 171 -5.70 2.57 16.25
N TYR A 172 -5.70 3.38 15.20
CA TYR A 172 -5.39 4.81 15.25
C TYR A 172 -6.60 5.70 15.52
N LEU A 173 -7.38 5.37 16.54
CA LEU A 173 -8.64 6.06 16.86
C LEU A 173 -8.48 7.47 17.42
N ASP A 174 -7.32 7.75 18.01
CA ASP A 174 -7.03 9.00 18.71
C ASP A 174 -6.39 10.07 17.80
N GLU A 175 -6.29 9.78 16.50
CA GLU A 175 -5.83 10.72 15.48
C GLU A 175 -7.03 11.58 14.99
N PRO A 176 -7.36 12.70 15.66
CA PRO A 176 -8.73 13.25 15.61
C PRO A 176 -9.06 14.00 14.32
N THR A 177 -8.05 14.51 13.60
CA THR A 177 -8.28 15.54 12.57
C THR A 177 -8.72 14.95 11.21
N PHE A 178 -8.37 13.69 10.95
CA PHE A 178 -8.55 13.08 9.62
C PHE A 178 -9.42 11.81 9.65
N CYS A 179 -9.88 11.39 10.82
CA CYS A 179 -10.66 10.17 10.96
C CYS A 179 -12.15 10.42 10.68
N ILE A 180 -12.70 9.68 9.72
CA ILE A 180 -14.15 9.69 9.41
C ILE A 180 -14.97 8.78 10.33
N ARG A 181 -14.31 8.16 11.33
CA ARG A 181 -14.91 7.34 12.40
C ARG A 181 -15.83 6.26 11.83
N GLU A 182 -17.09 6.20 12.30
CA GLU A 182 -18.10 5.18 11.96
C GLU A 182 -18.36 5.04 10.45
N LYS A 183 -17.99 6.05 9.65
CA LYS A 183 -18.05 5.97 8.18
C LYS A 183 -16.88 5.18 7.57
N CYS A 184 -15.82 4.93 8.37
CA CYS A 184 -14.68 4.14 7.91
C CYS A 184 -14.96 2.65 8.11
N PRO A 185 -14.82 1.80 7.09
CA PRO A 185 -15.04 0.36 7.24
C PRO A 185 -14.08 -0.29 8.24
N PHE A 186 -12.91 0.30 8.45
CA PHE A 186 -11.86 -0.21 9.34
C PHE A 186 -11.90 0.38 10.76
N TYR A 187 -12.93 1.14 11.08
CA TYR A 187 -13.04 1.74 12.41
C TYR A 187 -13.28 0.66 13.46
N SER A 188 -12.36 0.52 14.43
CA SER A 188 -12.36 -0.62 15.37
C SER A 188 -13.55 -0.67 16.33
N LYS A 189 -14.32 0.41 16.43
CA LYS A 189 -15.58 0.46 17.23
C LYS A 189 -16.82 0.09 16.43
N ASN A 190 -16.70 -0.12 15.11
CA ASN A 190 -17.81 -0.67 14.33
C ASN A 190 -18.04 -2.13 14.69
N PRO A 191 -19.29 -2.63 14.68
CA PRO A 191 -19.56 -4.06 14.83
C PRO A 191 -18.78 -4.82 13.74
N LYS A 192 -18.09 -5.88 14.14
CA LYS A 192 -17.47 -6.82 13.19
C LYS A 192 -18.58 -7.72 12.67
N GLU A 193 -18.89 -7.66 11.39
CA GLU A 193 -19.78 -8.61 10.73
C GLU A 193 -19.16 -10.00 10.62
#